data_2da8d2b353f87844403be4e682b1711d
#
_entry.id   2da8d2b353f87844403be4e682b1711d
#
_cell.length_a   1.000
_cell.length_b   1.000
_cell.length_c   1.000
_cell.angle_alpha   90.00
_cell.angle_beta   90.00
_cell.angle_gamma   90.00
#
_symmetry.space_group_name_H-M   'P 1'
#
loop_
_entity.id
_entity.type
_entity.pdbx_description
1 polymer ?
#
loop_
_entity_poly.entity_id
_entity_poly.type
_entity_poly.pdbx_seq_one_letter_code
_entity_poly.pdbx_strand_id
1 'polypeptide(L)'
;MPGLVGVAGEMPPAERHNLLSNMAQAMRHENWYRVELYAKDSIGLGRVHLGLLNPKPQPIWNEDETLCIVMEGEVYDYQDLKQRLIAQGHRFQVDNDAEFVLHLFEEFGPESASQLNGAFVAAIWDTQARKLWIVNDRFGLQAIFCRQVGECLFFAGHTAAFFADPSYTPHVDYVALAEFLSFEHVLGDRTFLDDVKLLPPGSVLTFQAGQLSIGSYYDFQFVEDYQDRDELWYVEQWVHLMRQAVERRMRGDGPIGVQLSGGLDSRAVLAMIDQRHYPIHTFSFGIPGCDDARLAREVAARQGTTHHFLELKPDYLRTLAEEGVKLTNGLKSCVHMHVLGTLRETAETVNVLYTGSLGDSIMGGHIQRDLLAVHKPPVLARMLFKRYNGCFEEESHSRLFSADLYSQVRGVVFQEFTRALDESRASLSANKREHYSIRQNDRRWILEGQNLLRTQVVVRIPFYDNDLVDFMLTVPPGLRFDNHLYIQGFIQAAPELAKVPYEKTGLPLVPCVRDLSIRANRQVRWWLRRAGLKCISLSQKRPYADYNGWMRTVLRDWVEGILLDQRTLSRGYFQPDYVRDLVGQHMRGEGDYARQLGALLTFELWHRLFLDQRL
;
A
#
# COMPACT_ATOMS: atom_id res chain seq x y z
N MET A 1 10.72 9.95 5.89
CA MET A 1 9.48 9.71 5.11
C MET A 1 8.71 11.02 4.98
N PRO A 2 8.24 11.40 3.81
CA PRO A 2 7.27 12.48 3.66
C PRO A 2 5.98 12.17 4.43
N GLY A 3 5.36 13.20 5.01
CA GLY A 3 4.14 13.05 5.79
C GLY A 3 3.98 14.13 6.85
N LEU A 4 2.85 14.13 7.53
CA LEU A 4 2.56 15.04 8.62
C LEU A 4 3.27 14.59 9.91
N VAL A 5 3.46 15.56 10.81
CA VAL A 5 3.95 15.33 12.17
C VAL A 5 3.29 16.35 13.10
N GLY A 6 2.93 15.93 14.31
CA GLY A 6 2.35 16.87 15.23
C GLY A 6 2.12 16.35 16.65
N VAL A 7 1.87 17.31 17.53
CA VAL A 7 1.58 17.10 18.94
C VAL A 7 0.45 18.03 19.36
N ALA A 8 -0.59 17.50 19.98
CA ALA A 8 -1.70 18.27 20.54
C ALA A 8 -1.90 17.94 22.02
N GLY A 9 -2.17 18.93 22.84
CA GLY A 9 -2.34 18.79 24.28
C GLY A 9 -1.50 19.77 25.08
N GLU A 10 -1.71 19.79 26.40
CA GLU A 10 -0.98 20.71 27.28
C GLU A 10 0.41 20.19 27.59
N MET A 11 1.42 20.98 27.24
CA MET A 11 2.83 20.78 27.59
C MET A 11 3.58 22.13 27.51
N PRO A 12 4.75 22.25 28.17
CA PRO A 12 5.55 23.47 28.09
C PRO A 12 5.90 23.83 26.63
N PRO A 13 5.81 25.11 26.21
CA PRO A 13 6.04 25.52 24.83
C PRO A 13 7.41 25.11 24.27
N ALA A 14 8.48 25.22 25.08
CA ALA A 14 9.82 24.83 24.65
C ALA A 14 9.94 23.31 24.44
N GLU A 15 9.31 22.53 25.30
CA GLU A 15 9.25 21.05 25.17
C GLU A 15 8.51 20.65 23.90
N ARG A 16 7.33 21.26 23.65
CA ARG A 16 6.55 21.02 22.41
C ARG A 16 7.36 21.32 21.15
N HIS A 17 8.03 22.46 21.11
CA HIS A 17 8.83 22.84 19.95
C HIS A 17 9.98 21.88 19.73
N ASN A 18 10.71 21.52 20.79
CA ASN A 18 11.84 20.59 20.70
C ASN A 18 11.36 19.19 20.26
N LEU A 19 10.28 18.70 20.85
CA LEU A 19 9.72 17.40 20.52
C LEU A 19 9.24 17.35 19.07
N LEU A 20 8.46 18.35 18.63
CA LEU A 20 8.01 18.45 17.23
C LEU A 20 9.20 18.47 16.25
N SER A 21 10.23 19.25 16.56
CA SER A 21 11.44 19.32 15.76
C SER A 21 12.16 17.97 15.67
N ASN A 22 12.32 17.28 16.80
CA ASN A 22 12.96 15.97 16.83
C ASN A 22 12.10 14.91 16.11
N MET A 23 10.78 14.93 16.26
CA MET A 23 9.87 14.07 15.52
C MET A 23 9.99 14.26 14.01
N ALA A 24 10.02 15.52 13.55
CA ALA A 24 10.21 15.84 12.13
C ALA A 24 11.59 15.39 11.62
N GLN A 25 12.63 15.57 12.43
CA GLN A 25 13.98 15.14 12.07
C GLN A 25 14.10 13.61 11.98
N ALA A 26 13.42 12.85 12.84
CA ALA A 26 13.34 11.39 12.76
C ALA A 26 12.67 10.90 11.47
N MET A 27 11.76 11.69 10.89
CA MET A 27 11.13 11.42 9.61
C MET A 27 11.99 11.87 8.41
N ARG A 28 12.95 12.73 8.59
CA ARG A 28 13.79 13.27 7.52
C ARG A 28 14.83 12.26 7.05
N HIS A 29 14.41 11.39 6.12
CA HIS A 29 15.26 10.33 5.58
C HIS A 29 16.39 10.88 4.69
N GLU A 30 16.10 11.90 3.88
CA GLU A 30 17.04 12.52 2.96
C GLU A 30 17.34 13.98 3.35
N ASN A 31 18.59 14.43 3.15
CA ASN A 31 19.00 15.78 3.52
C ASN A 31 18.28 16.88 2.74
N TRP A 32 17.80 16.58 1.52
CA TRP A 32 17.08 17.52 0.66
C TRP A 32 15.58 17.62 0.98
N TYR A 33 15.03 16.77 1.86
CA TYR A 33 13.65 16.93 2.31
C TYR A 33 13.44 18.27 2.99
N ARG A 34 12.33 18.91 2.70
CA ARG A 34 11.91 20.14 3.35
C ARG A 34 11.12 19.82 4.61
N VAL A 35 11.29 20.65 5.62
CA VAL A 35 10.62 20.56 6.91
C VAL A 35 9.98 21.88 7.22
N GLU A 36 8.69 21.88 7.51
CA GLU A 36 7.92 23.05 7.93
C GLU A 36 7.29 22.75 9.28
N LEU A 37 7.44 23.67 10.24
CA LEU A 37 6.98 23.50 11.61
C LEU A 37 6.25 24.74 12.08
N TYR A 38 5.16 24.53 12.81
CA TYR A 38 4.39 25.53 13.52
C TYR A 38 4.09 25.01 14.94
N ALA A 39 4.37 25.82 15.97
CA ALA A 39 4.08 25.47 17.36
C ALA A 39 3.58 26.71 18.09
N LYS A 40 2.35 26.65 18.61
CA LYS A 40 1.72 27.71 19.39
C LYS A 40 0.67 27.11 20.31
N ASP A 41 0.51 27.71 21.49
CA ASP A 41 -0.48 27.29 22.50
C ASP A 41 -0.39 25.79 22.81
N SER A 42 -1.44 25.00 22.56
CA SER A 42 -1.52 23.57 22.82
C SER A 42 -1.30 22.70 21.57
N ILE A 43 -0.81 23.28 20.46
CA ILE A 43 -0.63 22.57 19.19
C ILE A 43 0.79 22.73 18.64
N GLY A 44 1.34 21.66 18.12
CA GLY A 44 2.48 21.62 17.24
C GLY A 44 2.12 20.89 15.96
N LEU A 45 2.27 21.52 14.81
CA LEU A 45 1.99 20.97 13.48
C LEU A 45 3.22 21.06 12.61
N GLY A 46 3.42 20.11 11.74
CA GLY A 46 4.47 20.17 10.75
C GLY A 46 4.30 19.14 9.63
N ARG A 47 5.10 19.32 8.61
CA ARG A 47 5.25 18.33 7.55
C ARG A 47 6.71 18.17 7.14
N VAL A 48 7.02 16.96 6.71
CA VAL A 48 8.26 16.59 6.02
C VAL A 48 7.85 16.23 4.59
N HIS A 49 8.45 16.86 3.58
CA HIS A 49 7.98 16.71 2.20
C HIS A 49 9.09 16.83 1.15
N LEU A 50 8.80 16.32 -0.06
CA LEU A 50 9.75 16.33 -1.20
C LEU A 50 9.86 17.72 -1.86
N GLY A 51 8.94 18.65 -1.59
CA GLY A 51 8.84 19.94 -2.28
C GLY A 51 8.19 19.87 -3.66
N LEU A 52 7.59 18.73 -4.02
CA LEU A 52 6.95 18.50 -5.32
C LEU A 52 5.46 18.83 -5.31
N LEU A 53 4.78 18.62 -4.17
CA LEU A 53 3.36 18.91 -3.98
C LEU A 53 3.19 20.08 -3.01
N ASN A 54 2.20 20.94 -3.27
CA ASN A 54 1.86 22.08 -2.41
C ASN A 54 3.11 22.85 -1.94
N PRO A 55 3.89 23.45 -2.86
CA PRO A 55 5.25 23.94 -2.56
C PRO A 55 5.29 25.21 -1.68
N LYS A 56 4.15 25.85 -1.45
CA LYS A 56 4.04 27.01 -0.55
C LYS A 56 4.12 26.59 0.91
N PRO A 57 4.74 27.41 1.77
CA PRO A 57 4.87 27.10 3.20
C PRO A 57 3.51 26.87 3.88
N GLN A 58 3.50 25.96 4.86
CA GLN A 58 2.33 25.66 5.69
C GLN A 58 2.70 25.84 7.18
N PRO A 59 1.72 26.14 8.07
CA PRO A 59 0.28 26.06 7.85
C PRO A 59 -0.28 27.18 6.98
N ILE A 60 -1.37 26.88 6.26
CA ILE A 60 -2.19 27.86 5.56
C ILE A 60 -3.35 28.23 6.45
N TRP A 61 -3.71 29.52 6.47
CA TRP A 61 -4.75 30.09 7.31
C TRP A 61 -5.96 30.51 6.48
N ASN A 62 -7.15 30.44 7.08
CA ASN A 62 -8.34 31.09 6.54
C ASN A 62 -8.27 32.62 6.73
N GLU A 63 -9.26 33.35 6.24
CA GLU A 63 -9.25 34.82 6.15
C GLU A 63 -9.14 35.53 7.50
N ASP A 64 -9.70 34.95 8.56
CA ASP A 64 -9.75 35.53 9.91
C ASP A 64 -8.72 34.90 10.88
N GLU A 65 -7.88 34.00 10.39
CA GLU A 65 -6.84 33.29 11.14
C GLU A 65 -7.38 32.42 12.29
N THR A 66 -8.64 31.97 12.20
CA THR A 66 -9.25 31.09 13.20
C THR A 66 -8.97 29.61 12.92
N LEU A 67 -8.82 29.25 11.64
CA LEU A 67 -8.51 27.89 11.22
C LEU A 67 -7.17 27.86 10.46
N CYS A 68 -6.39 26.80 10.68
CA CYS A 68 -5.23 26.53 9.83
C CYS A 68 -5.13 25.05 9.45
N ILE A 69 -4.43 24.79 8.35
CA ILE A 69 -4.21 23.45 7.79
C ILE A 69 -2.73 23.18 7.54
N VAL A 70 -2.31 21.95 7.84
CA VAL A 70 -1.10 21.32 7.31
C VAL A 70 -1.53 20.04 6.59
N MET A 71 -1.15 19.91 5.32
CA MET A 71 -1.58 18.82 4.44
C MET A 71 -0.41 18.26 3.66
N GLU A 72 -0.37 16.93 3.51
CA GLU A 72 0.51 16.23 2.57
C GLU A 72 -0.34 15.41 1.60
N GLY A 73 0.06 15.44 0.32
CA GLY A 73 -0.69 14.79 -0.76
C GLY A 73 -1.36 15.77 -1.72
N GLU A 74 -2.32 15.28 -2.49
CA GLU A 74 -3.01 16.04 -3.55
C GLU A 74 -4.50 15.69 -3.65
N VAL A 75 -5.31 16.65 -4.13
CA VAL A 75 -6.75 16.53 -4.39
C VAL A 75 -7.02 16.85 -5.86
N TYR A 76 -7.92 16.11 -6.48
CA TYR A 76 -8.22 16.19 -7.91
C TYR A 76 -9.60 16.77 -8.18
N ASP A 77 -9.79 17.38 -9.36
CA ASP A 77 -11.07 17.82 -9.95
C ASP A 77 -11.97 18.69 -9.03
N TYR A 78 -11.38 19.62 -8.30
CA TYR A 78 -12.12 20.46 -7.36
C TYR A 78 -12.47 21.87 -7.89
N GLN A 79 -12.22 22.17 -9.15
CA GLN A 79 -12.38 23.53 -9.68
C GLN A 79 -13.81 24.06 -9.55
N ASP A 80 -14.82 23.24 -9.80
CA ASP A 80 -16.22 23.63 -9.66
C ASP A 80 -16.60 23.93 -8.20
N LEU A 81 -16.11 23.10 -7.25
CA LEU A 81 -16.30 23.34 -5.82
C LEU A 81 -15.59 24.62 -5.39
N LYS A 82 -14.37 24.87 -5.87
CA LYS A 82 -13.62 26.09 -5.60
C LYS A 82 -14.38 27.34 -6.08
N GLN A 83 -14.97 27.31 -7.29
CA GLN A 83 -15.77 28.41 -7.78
C GLN A 83 -17.00 28.69 -6.89
N ARG A 84 -17.63 27.66 -6.34
CA ARG A 84 -18.74 27.81 -5.37
C ARG A 84 -18.26 28.45 -4.07
N LEU A 85 -17.14 28.05 -3.52
CA LEU A 85 -16.55 28.68 -2.33
C LEU A 85 -16.21 30.14 -2.57
N ILE A 86 -15.65 30.52 -3.73
CA ILE A 86 -15.40 31.91 -4.12
C ILE A 86 -16.72 32.70 -4.18
N ALA A 87 -17.78 32.12 -4.74
CA ALA A 87 -19.10 32.75 -4.80
C ALA A 87 -19.73 32.93 -3.40
N GLN A 88 -19.36 32.10 -2.42
CA GLN A 88 -19.77 32.21 -1.02
C GLN A 88 -18.93 33.22 -0.22
N GLY A 89 -17.84 33.75 -0.80
CA GLY A 89 -17.03 34.80 -0.20
C GLY A 89 -15.62 34.42 0.19
N HIS A 90 -15.23 33.13 0.07
CA HIS A 90 -13.87 32.67 0.35
C HIS A 90 -12.84 33.25 -0.61
N ARG A 91 -11.67 33.59 -0.09
CA ARG A 91 -10.58 34.23 -0.85
C ARG A 91 -9.35 33.34 -0.85
N PHE A 92 -8.99 32.86 -2.03
CA PHE A 92 -7.81 32.03 -2.23
C PHE A 92 -6.57 32.90 -2.44
N GLN A 93 -5.58 32.75 -1.56
CA GLN A 93 -4.33 33.52 -1.60
C GLN A 93 -3.17 32.73 -2.18
N VAL A 94 -3.08 31.44 -1.82
CA VAL A 94 -1.99 30.53 -2.18
C VAL A 94 -2.35 29.72 -3.41
N ASP A 95 -3.64 29.47 -3.62
CA ASP A 95 -4.20 28.70 -4.73
C ASP A 95 -3.57 27.29 -4.89
N ASN A 96 -3.66 26.53 -3.82
CA ASN A 96 -3.21 25.15 -3.81
C ASN A 96 -4.26 24.20 -3.20
N ASP A 97 -3.97 22.89 -3.22
CA ASP A 97 -4.90 21.87 -2.73
C ASP A 97 -5.18 22.02 -1.22
N ALA A 98 -4.18 22.42 -0.42
CA ALA A 98 -4.35 22.57 1.03
C ALA A 98 -5.28 23.75 1.38
N GLU A 99 -5.15 24.89 0.70
CA GLU A 99 -6.05 26.03 0.88
C GLU A 99 -7.49 25.68 0.47
N PHE A 100 -7.64 24.95 -0.64
CA PHE A 100 -8.95 24.47 -1.07
C PHE A 100 -9.60 23.57 -0.01
N VAL A 101 -8.86 22.62 0.55
CA VAL A 101 -9.36 21.72 1.60
C VAL A 101 -9.73 22.50 2.85
N LEU A 102 -8.94 23.54 3.23
CA LEU A 102 -9.24 24.39 4.38
C LEU A 102 -10.57 25.11 4.23
N HIS A 103 -10.80 25.83 3.11
CA HIS A 103 -12.04 26.56 2.87
C HIS A 103 -13.24 25.62 2.71
N LEU A 104 -13.06 24.45 2.09
CA LEU A 104 -14.11 23.44 2.02
C LEU A 104 -14.50 22.92 3.41
N PHE A 105 -13.49 22.70 4.29
CA PHE A 105 -13.73 22.30 5.66
C PHE A 105 -14.38 23.40 6.49
N GLU A 106 -14.00 24.65 6.30
CA GLU A 106 -14.59 25.81 6.97
C GLU A 106 -16.09 25.92 6.69
N GLU A 107 -16.48 25.72 5.42
CA GLU A 107 -17.88 25.85 4.98
C GLU A 107 -18.74 24.65 5.39
N PHE A 108 -18.23 23.42 5.25
CA PHE A 108 -19.02 22.19 5.39
C PHE A 108 -18.58 21.29 6.55
N GLY A 109 -17.55 21.67 7.32
CA GLY A 109 -17.02 20.86 8.41
C GLY A 109 -16.35 19.56 7.96
N PRO A 110 -16.13 18.61 8.90
CA PRO A 110 -15.37 17.38 8.62
C PRO A 110 -16.04 16.45 7.61
N GLU A 111 -17.35 16.54 7.40
CA GLU A 111 -18.09 15.73 6.41
C GLU A 111 -17.73 16.10 4.97
N SER A 112 -17.14 17.28 4.76
CA SER A 112 -16.62 17.74 3.46
C SER A 112 -15.59 16.79 2.86
N ALA A 113 -14.88 16.00 3.69
CA ALA A 113 -13.92 15.00 3.25
C ALA A 113 -14.53 13.98 2.26
N SER A 114 -15.82 13.68 2.38
CA SER A 114 -16.53 12.77 1.48
C SER A 114 -16.61 13.27 0.03
N GLN A 115 -16.47 14.58 -0.20
CA GLN A 115 -16.50 15.22 -1.50
C GLN A 115 -15.13 15.24 -2.21
N LEU A 116 -14.05 14.87 -1.48
CA LEU A 116 -12.70 14.95 -1.99
C LEU A 116 -12.29 13.66 -2.72
N ASN A 117 -11.76 13.82 -3.94
CA ASN A 117 -11.08 12.75 -4.67
C ASN A 117 -9.58 13.05 -4.65
N GLY A 118 -8.78 12.19 -4.01
CA GLY A 118 -7.37 12.51 -3.83
C GLY A 118 -6.58 11.41 -3.12
N ALA A 119 -5.32 11.72 -2.86
CA ALA A 119 -4.41 10.93 -2.04
C ALA A 119 -3.78 11.88 -1.03
N PHE A 120 -4.37 12.01 0.15
CA PHE A 120 -3.98 13.05 1.09
C PHE A 120 -4.19 12.67 2.56
N VAL A 121 -3.46 13.39 3.42
CA VAL A 121 -3.75 13.52 4.84
C VAL A 121 -3.64 14.99 5.23
N ALA A 122 -4.60 15.49 6.01
CA ALA A 122 -4.67 16.87 6.46
C ALA A 122 -4.87 16.94 7.97
N ALA A 123 -4.14 17.86 8.63
CA ALA A 123 -4.36 18.24 10.03
C ALA A 123 -4.88 19.68 10.05
N ILE A 124 -6.08 19.85 10.57
CA ILE A 124 -6.78 21.15 10.66
C ILE A 124 -6.93 21.53 12.12
N TRP A 125 -6.53 22.73 12.48
CA TRP A 125 -6.58 23.26 13.82
C TRP A 125 -7.48 24.47 13.93
N ASP A 126 -8.43 24.43 14.88
CA ASP A 126 -9.26 25.56 15.28
C ASP A 126 -8.65 26.21 16.53
N THR A 127 -8.22 27.46 16.40
CA THR A 127 -7.59 28.22 17.49
C THR A 127 -8.54 28.63 18.59
N GLN A 128 -9.82 28.86 18.24
CA GLN A 128 -10.86 29.29 19.18
C GLN A 128 -11.41 28.11 19.98
N ALA A 129 -11.80 27.04 19.28
CA ALA A 129 -12.30 25.82 19.91
C ALA A 129 -11.18 24.97 20.53
N ARG A 130 -9.88 25.24 20.20
CA ARG A 130 -8.72 24.42 20.56
C ARG A 130 -8.94 22.96 20.18
N LYS A 131 -9.34 22.74 18.93
CA LYS A 131 -9.76 21.45 18.40
C LYS A 131 -8.95 21.08 17.18
N LEU A 132 -8.45 19.87 17.18
CA LEU A 132 -7.72 19.29 16.05
C LEU A 132 -8.58 18.26 15.34
N TRP A 133 -8.58 18.33 14.02
CA TRP A 133 -9.04 17.25 13.16
C TRP A 133 -7.89 16.74 12.31
N ILE A 134 -7.80 15.41 12.17
CA ILE A 134 -6.92 14.77 11.20
C ILE A 134 -7.82 13.98 10.26
N VAL A 135 -7.74 14.31 8.97
CA VAL A 135 -8.57 13.74 7.90
C VAL A 135 -7.67 13.07 6.89
N ASN A 136 -7.96 11.83 6.52
CA ASN A 136 -7.28 11.15 5.42
C ASN A 136 -8.23 10.89 4.25
N ASP A 137 -7.66 10.54 3.08
CA ASP A 137 -8.46 10.17 1.90
C ASP A 137 -9.26 8.88 2.10
N ARG A 138 -10.25 8.63 1.23
CA ARG A 138 -11.18 7.47 1.30
C ARG A 138 -10.47 6.14 1.49
N PHE A 139 -9.27 6.00 0.95
CA PHE A 139 -8.54 4.74 0.87
C PHE A 139 -7.35 4.66 1.83
N GLY A 140 -7.04 5.78 2.50
CA GLY A 140 -5.89 5.90 3.39
C GLY A 140 -4.57 5.71 2.63
N LEU A 141 -4.47 6.31 1.43
CA LEU A 141 -3.30 6.21 0.57
C LEU A 141 -2.07 6.88 1.19
N GLN A 142 -2.28 7.91 2.02
CA GLN A 142 -1.24 8.51 2.85
C GLN A 142 -1.37 7.98 4.29
N ALA A 143 -0.27 7.41 4.80
CA ALA A 143 -0.26 6.86 6.15
C ALA A 143 -0.18 7.97 7.20
N ILE A 144 -0.91 7.83 8.29
CA ILE A 144 -0.78 8.61 9.51
C ILE A 144 -0.96 7.72 10.72
N PHE A 145 0.02 7.69 11.59
CA PHE A 145 0.04 6.93 12.84
C PHE A 145 -0.26 7.86 14.00
N CYS A 146 -0.94 7.36 15.01
CA CYS A 146 -1.35 8.11 16.19
C CYS A 146 -0.99 7.35 17.46
N ARG A 147 -0.58 8.11 18.49
CA ARG A 147 -0.29 7.63 19.84
C ARG A 147 -0.85 8.63 20.84
N GLN A 148 -1.70 8.18 21.75
CA GLN A 148 -2.19 9.02 22.85
C GLN A 148 -1.48 8.67 24.15
N VAL A 149 -1.00 9.69 24.86
CA VAL A 149 -0.38 9.56 26.17
C VAL A 149 -1.02 10.56 27.12
N GLY A 150 -1.82 10.06 28.06
CA GLY A 150 -2.62 10.94 28.91
C GLY A 150 -3.52 11.86 28.10
N GLU A 151 -3.39 13.16 28.31
CA GLU A 151 -4.15 14.20 27.60
C GLU A 151 -3.41 14.76 26.36
N CYS A 152 -2.34 14.09 25.90
CA CYS A 152 -1.61 14.49 24.71
C CYS A 152 -1.78 13.47 23.60
N LEU A 153 -1.95 13.97 22.36
CA LEU A 153 -1.97 13.21 21.12
C LEU A 153 -0.70 13.50 20.32
N PHE A 154 0.00 12.45 19.93
CA PHE A 154 1.11 12.48 18.98
C PHE A 154 0.66 11.85 17.68
N PHE A 155 1.02 12.44 16.56
CA PHE A 155 0.72 11.87 15.25
C PHE A 155 1.85 12.10 14.26
N ALA A 156 2.07 11.12 13.38
CA ALA A 156 3.15 11.20 12.40
C ALA A 156 2.89 10.28 11.19
N GLY A 157 3.42 10.65 10.02
CA GLY A 157 3.41 9.80 8.84
C GLY A 157 4.36 8.59 8.94
N HIS A 158 5.15 8.49 10.02
CA HIS A 158 6.11 7.42 10.23
C HIS A 158 6.35 7.16 11.72
N THR A 159 6.45 5.87 12.12
CA THR A 159 6.54 5.49 13.54
C THR A 159 7.86 5.90 14.21
N ALA A 160 8.94 6.10 13.45
CA ALA A 160 10.21 6.60 14.00
C ALA A 160 10.07 7.95 14.73
N ALA A 161 9.07 8.76 14.36
CA ALA A 161 8.80 10.04 15.01
C ALA A 161 8.49 9.90 16.52
N PHE A 162 7.84 8.81 16.94
CA PHE A 162 7.46 8.62 18.34
C PHE A 162 8.66 8.33 19.25
N PHE A 163 9.77 7.83 18.68
CA PHE A 163 11.02 7.60 19.41
C PHE A 163 11.79 8.90 19.73
N ALA A 164 11.34 10.03 19.19
CA ALA A 164 11.85 11.35 19.54
C ALA A 164 11.43 11.79 20.96
N ASP A 165 10.41 11.16 21.55
CA ASP A 165 10.03 11.32 22.94
C ASP A 165 10.97 10.50 23.84
N PRO A 166 11.84 11.13 24.67
CA PRO A 166 12.79 10.38 25.50
C PRO A 166 12.11 9.52 26.57
N SER A 167 10.85 9.82 26.92
CA SER A 167 10.07 9.07 27.90
C SER A 167 9.40 7.83 27.30
N TYR A 168 9.43 7.68 25.99
CA TYR A 168 8.76 6.57 25.31
C TYR A 168 9.42 5.23 25.62
N THR A 169 8.64 4.32 26.15
CA THR A 169 9.04 2.91 26.36
C THR A 169 8.22 2.03 25.45
N PRO A 170 8.74 1.65 24.26
CA PRO A 170 8.01 0.86 23.27
C PRO A 170 7.83 -0.59 23.73
N HIS A 171 6.67 -1.15 23.47
CA HIS A 171 6.35 -2.56 23.66
C HIS A 171 5.90 -3.18 22.34
N VAL A 172 6.28 -4.46 22.13
CA VAL A 172 5.90 -5.19 20.91
C VAL A 172 4.47 -5.68 21.02
N ASP A 173 3.65 -5.38 20.02
CA ASP A 173 2.32 -5.99 19.84
C ASP A 173 2.49 -7.42 19.34
N TYR A 174 2.31 -8.42 20.21
CA TYR A 174 2.50 -9.82 19.87
C TYR A 174 1.44 -10.35 18.88
N VAL A 175 0.26 -9.76 18.88
CA VAL A 175 -0.79 -10.10 17.90
C VAL A 175 -0.37 -9.62 16.52
N ALA A 176 0.10 -8.36 16.42
CA ALA A 176 0.64 -7.84 15.17
C ALA A 176 1.82 -8.65 14.64
N LEU A 177 2.72 -9.11 15.51
CA LEU A 177 3.82 -10.00 15.14
C LEU A 177 3.30 -11.32 14.57
N ALA A 178 2.33 -11.96 15.24
CA ALA A 178 1.75 -13.23 14.79
C ALA A 178 0.99 -13.08 13.47
N GLU A 179 0.25 -11.99 13.28
CA GLU A 179 -0.41 -11.63 12.02
C GLU A 179 0.60 -11.45 10.90
N PHE A 180 1.67 -10.68 11.13
CA PHE A 180 2.72 -10.45 10.14
C PHE A 180 3.41 -11.74 9.72
N LEU A 181 3.72 -12.63 10.66
CA LEU A 181 4.33 -13.93 10.35
C LEU A 181 3.35 -14.89 9.66
N SER A 182 2.04 -14.71 9.84
CA SER A 182 1.03 -15.51 9.14
C SER A 182 0.74 -15.00 7.73
N PHE A 183 0.58 -13.69 7.57
CA PHE A 183 0.05 -13.05 6.36
C PHE A 183 1.08 -12.18 5.61
N GLU A 184 2.26 -11.90 6.18
CA GLU A 184 3.23 -10.86 5.79
C GLU A 184 2.68 -9.43 5.85
N HIS A 185 1.58 -9.24 6.54
CA HIS A 185 1.03 -7.93 6.89
C HIS A 185 0.25 -8.01 8.20
N VAL A 186 0.03 -6.87 8.80
CA VAL A 186 -0.72 -6.72 10.05
C VAL A 186 -2.15 -6.31 9.73
N LEU A 187 -3.13 -6.77 10.49
CA LEU A 187 -4.54 -6.47 10.26
C LEU A 187 -4.98 -5.17 10.97
N GLY A 188 -6.01 -4.54 10.41
CA GLY A 188 -6.67 -3.37 11.00
C GLY A 188 -5.75 -2.16 11.12
N ASP A 189 -5.71 -1.60 12.32
CA ASP A 189 -4.94 -0.40 12.67
C ASP A 189 -3.64 -0.67 13.42
N ARG A 190 -3.31 -1.93 13.71
CA ARG A 190 -2.13 -2.32 14.49
C ARG A 190 -0.83 -1.97 13.79
N THR A 191 0.20 -1.78 14.60
CA THR A 191 1.63 -1.77 14.20
C THR A 191 2.38 -2.76 15.07
N PHE A 192 3.70 -2.91 14.89
CA PHE A 192 4.52 -3.69 15.83
C PHE A 192 4.64 -3.03 17.21
N LEU A 193 4.20 -1.78 17.37
CA LEU A 193 4.13 -1.06 18.63
C LEU A 193 2.70 -1.11 19.17
N ASP A 194 2.49 -1.55 20.40
CA ASP A 194 1.17 -1.83 20.97
C ASP A 194 0.31 -0.58 21.18
N ASP A 195 0.95 0.58 21.43
CA ASP A 195 0.32 1.87 21.68
C ASP A 195 0.28 2.81 20.45
N VAL A 196 0.80 2.37 19.29
CA VAL A 196 0.82 3.14 18.04
C VAL A 196 -0.15 2.54 17.04
N LYS A 197 -1.13 3.33 16.60
CA LYS A 197 -2.19 2.89 15.68
C LYS A 197 -2.17 3.66 14.38
N LEU A 198 -2.44 2.98 13.28
CA LEU A 198 -2.62 3.58 11.95
C LEU A 198 -4.05 4.08 11.81
N LEU A 199 -4.25 5.36 11.49
CA LEU A 199 -5.60 5.91 11.27
C LEU A 199 -6.34 5.13 10.18
N PRO A 200 -7.56 4.62 10.41
CA PRO A 200 -8.35 3.91 9.40
C PRO A 200 -8.57 4.74 8.12
N PRO A 201 -8.77 4.12 6.96
CA PRO A 201 -9.06 4.83 5.71
C PRO A 201 -10.42 5.51 5.79
N GLY A 202 -10.60 6.62 5.07
CA GLY A 202 -11.86 7.35 5.02
C GLY A 202 -12.34 7.82 6.40
N SER A 203 -11.41 8.33 7.21
CA SER A 203 -11.67 8.66 8.61
C SER A 203 -11.36 10.12 8.95
N VAL A 204 -12.06 10.60 9.97
CA VAL A 204 -11.79 11.85 10.66
C VAL A 204 -11.46 11.54 12.11
N LEU A 205 -10.22 11.79 12.51
CA LEU A 205 -9.84 11.82 13.92
C LEU A 205 -10.13 13.20 14.47
N THR A 206 -10.78 13.29 15.62
CA THR A 206 -11.04 14.52 16.35
C THR A 206 -10.37 14.46 17.71
N PHE A 207 -9.63 15.51 18.07
CA PHE A 207 -9.00 15.63 19.39
C PHE A 207 -9.28 17.00 20.00
N GLN A 208 -9.81 17.00 21.21
CA GLN A 208 -10.14 18.21 21.98
C GLN A 208 -10.10 17.91 23.46
N ALA A 209 -9.44 18.75 24.26
CA ALA A 209 -9.37 18.65 25.72
C ALA A 209 -9.01 17.23 26.23
N GLY A 210 -8.00 16.59 25.61
CA GLY A 210 -7.56 15.24 25.96
C GLY A 210 -8.46 14.11 25.47
N GLN A 211 -9.59 14.41 24.85
CA GLN A 211 -10.51 13.42 24.29
C GLN A 211 -10.26 13.18 22.82
N LEU A 212 -10.06 11.91 22.47
CA LEU A 212 -9.87 11.45 21.10
C LEU A 212 -11.10 10.66 20.64
N SER A 213 -11.56 10.94 19.43
CA SER A 213 -12.57 10.15 18.75
C SER A 213 -12.22 9.98 17.27
N ILE A 214 -12.60 8.85 16.68
CA ILE A 214 -12.40 8.55 15.26
C ILE A 214 -13.76 8.20 14.66
N GLY A 215 -14.19 8.99 13.67
CA GLY A 215 -15.36 8.72 12.85
C GLY A 215 -14.96 8.29 11.45
N SER A 216 -15.71 7.36 10.85
CA SER A 216 -15.54 7.00 9.44
C SER A 216 -16.56 7.74 8.59
N TYR A 217 -16.12 8.41 7.52
CA TYR A 217 -16.99 9.06 6.54
C TYR A 217 -17.16 8.22 5.27
N TYR A 218 -16.38 7.13 5.10
CA TYR A 218 -16.45 6.25 3.95
C TYR A 218 -16.10 4.79 4.31
N ASP A 219 -16.80 3.85 3.70
CA ASP A 219 -16.46 2.44 3.68
C ASP A 219 -16.87 1.82 2.33
N PHE A 220 -16.22 0.73 1.94
CA PHE A 220 -16.50 0.01 0.69
C PHE A 220 -17.83 -0.74 0.80
N GLN A 221 -18.90 -0.17 0.24
CA GLN A 221 -20.23 -0.76 0.26
C GLN A 221 -20.59 -1.35 -1.10
N PHE A 222 -20.54 -2.67 -1.21
CA PHE A 222 -20.99 -3.37 -2.41
C PHE A 222 -22.50 -3.24 -2.57
N VAL A 223 -22.92 -2.76 -3.74
CA VAL A 223 -24.34 -2.72 -4.13
C VAL A 223 -24.70 -4.08 -4.70
N GLU A 224 -25.52 -4.86 -4.00
CA GLU A 224 -25.88 -6.24 -4.37
C GLU A 224 -27.29 -6.35 -5.00
N ASP A 225 -27.98 -5.24 -5.13
CA ASP A 225 -29.19 -5.10 -5.97
C ASP A 225 -28.77 -4.69 -7.38
N TYR A 226 -28.34 -5.68 -8.14
CA TYR A 226 -27.75 -5.47 -9.45
C TYR A 226 -28.81 -5.12 -10.49
N GLN A 227 -28.60 -4.00 -11.20
CA GLN A 227 -29.43 -3.62 -12.33
C GLN A 227 -29.22 -4.60 -13.50
N ASP A 228 -30.32 -4.93 -14.21
CA ASP A 228 -30.28 -5.70 -15.45
C ASP A 228 -29.73 -4.82 -16.59
N ARG A 229 -28.41 -4.82 -16.74
CA ARG A 229 -27.70 -4.09 -17.81
C ARG A 229 -26.86 -5.10 -18.58
N ASP A 230 -26.69 -4.85 -19.88
CA ASP A 230 -25.82 -5.66 -20.70
C ASP A 230 -24.33 -5.49 -20.34
N GLU A 231 -23.53 -6.48 -20.69
CA GLU A 231 -22.10 -6.48 -20.42
C GLU A 231 -21.40 -5.31 -21.11
N LEU A 232 -21.84 -4.94 -22.33
CA LEU A 232 -21.23 -3.85 -23.09
C LEU A 232 -21.33 -2.51 -22.36
N TRP A 233 -22.46 -2.25 -21.69
CA TRP A 233 -22.62 -1.04 -20.89
C TRP A 233 -21.57 -0.96 -19.77
N TYR A 234 -21.34 -2.07 -19.05
CA TYR A 234 -20.33 -2.13 -18.00
C TYR A 234 -18.91 -1.92 -18.55
N VAL A 235 -18.62 -2.49 -19.73
CA VAL A 235 -17.34 -2.33 -20.41
C VAL A 235 -17.09 -0.88 -20.80
N GLU A 236 -18.08 -0.20 -21.39
CA GLU A 236 -17.99 1.20 -21.79
C GLU A 236 -17.81 2.14 -20.59
N GLN A 237 -18.55 1.89 -19.50
CA GLN A 237 -18.39 2.64 -18.26
C GLN A 237 -17.00 2.46 -17.66
N TRP A 238 -16.49 1.24 -17.62
CA TRP A 238 -15.15 0.98 -17.13
C TRP A 238 -14.09 1.73 -17.96
N VAL A 239 -14.17 1.67 -19.29
CA VAL A 239 -13.23 2.39 -20.18
C VAL A 239 -13.28 3.90 -19.93
N HIS A 240 -14.49 4.46 -19.83
CA HIS A 240 -14.68 5.89 -19.56
C HIS A 240 -14.05 6.30 -18.21
N LEU A 241 -14.39 5.61 -17.14
CA LEU A 241 -13.94 5.94 -15.78
C LEU A 241 -12.43 5.71 -15.60
N MET A 242 -11.87 4.67 -16.21
CA MET A 242 -10.43 4.43 -16.14
C MET A 242 -9.64 5.53 -16.88
N ARG A 243 -10.12 6.00 -18.04
CA ARG A 243 -9.53 7.16 -18.72
C ARG A 243 -9.61 8.42 -17.87
N GLN A 244 -10.77 8.69 -17.29
CA GLN A 244 -10.97 9.83 -16.41
C GLN A 244 -10.05 9.75 -15.18
N ALA A 245 -9.91 8.57 -14.56
CA ALA A 245 -9.02 8.33 -13.42
C ALA A 245 -7.55 8.62 -13.73
N VAL A 246 -7.08 8.25 -14.93
CA VAL A 246 -5.72 8.57 -15.38
C VAL A 246 -5.60 10.07 -15.69
N GLU A 247 -6.53 10.65 -16.45
CA GLU A 247 -6.47 12.04 -16.91
C GLU A 247 -6.48 13.04 -15.77
N ARG A 248 -7.36 12.88 -14.76
CA ARG A 248 -7.41 13.78 -13.60
C ARG A 248 -6.14 13.80 -12.76
N ARG A 249 -5.31 12.79 -12.91
CA ARG A 249 -3.99 12.69 -12.27
C ARG A 249 -2.86 13.26 -13.12
N MET A 250 -3.13 13.62 -14.39
CA MET A 250 -2.16 14.25 -15.29
C MET A 250 -1.99 15.74 -14.96
N ARG A 251 -1.32 16.00 -13.81
CA ARG A 251 -1.09 17.34 -13.25
C ARG A 251 0.43 17.59 -13.11
N GLY A 252 0.80 18.87 -13.22
CA GLY A 252 2.18 19.34 -13.07
C GLY A 252 2.99 19.23 -14.37
N ASP A 253 4.13 19.91 -14.40
CA ASP A 253 4.95 20.14 -15.61
C ASP A 253 6.20 19.24 -15.66
N GLY A 254 6.35 18.29 -14.73
CA GLY A 254 7.53 17.44 -14.63
C GLY A 254 7.48 16.19 -15.51
N PRO A 255 8.64 15.55 -15.75
CA PRO A 255 8.68 14.25 -16.45
C PRO A 255 7.85 13.20 -15.73
N ILE A 256 7.03 12.47 -16.48
CA ILE A 256 6.11 11.44 -15.97
C ILE A 256 6.67 10.06 -16.28
N GLY A 257 6.64 9.18 -15.29
CA GLY A 257 6.97 7.78 -15.42
C GLY A 257 5.79 6.85 -15.16
N VAL A 258 5.84 5.66 -15.77
CA VAL A 258 4.94 4.55 -15.47
C VAL A 258 5.76 3.34 -15.07
N GLN A 259 5.51 2.78 -13.89
CA GLN A 259 6.09 1.50 -13.50
C GLN A 259 5.41 0.40 -14.32
N LEU A 260 6.13 -0.22 -15.25
CA LEU A 260 5.59 -1.16 -16.24
C LEU A 260 6.09 -2.57 -15.97
N SER A 261 5.17 -3.50 -15.83
CA SER A 261 5.43 -4.94 -15.69
C SER A 261 4.85 -5.73 -16.88
N GLY A 262 5.03 -7.05 -16.88
CA GLY A 262 4.32 -7.95 -17.79
C GLY A 262 2.82 -8.11 -17.49
N GLY A 263 2.35 -7.53 -16.38
CA GLY A 263 0.97 -7.59 -15.89
C GLY A 263 -0.01 -6.74 -16.69
N LEU A 264 -1.29 -6.85 -16.35
CA LEU A 264 -2.37 -6.09 -17.00
C LEU A 264 -2.50 -4.67 -16.45
N ASP A 265 -2.36 -4.49 -15.14
CA ASP A 265 -2.67 -3.23 -14.44
C ASP A 265 -1.77 -2.07 -14.88
N SER A 266 -0.45 -2.27 -14.86
CA SER A 266 0.49 -1.25 -15.33
C SER A 266 0.33 -0.93 -16.81
N ARG A 267 -0.03 -1.95 -17.60
CA ARG A 267 -0.33 -1.84 -19.03
C ARG A 267 -1.61 -1.03 -19.27
N ALA A 268 -2.64 -1.23 -18.44
CA ALA A 268 -3.89 -0.48 -18.53
C ALA A 268 -3.68 1.00 -18.17
N VAL A 269 -2.92 1.30 -17.11
CA VAL A 269 -2.56 2.69 -16.80
C VAL A 269 -1.89 3.36 -17.99
N LEU A 270 -0.86 2.73 -18.56
CA LEU A 270 -0.14 3.28 -19.71
C LEU A 270 -1.04 3.47 -20.94
N ALA A 271 -1.94 2.52 -21.21
CA ALA A 271 -2.85 2.55 -22.35
C ALA A 271 -3.88 3.70 -22.29
N MET A 272 -4.20 4.19 -21.08
CA MET A 272 -5.17 5.27 -20.87
C MET A 272 -4.53 6.67 -20.89
N ILE A 273 -3.20 6.78 -20.96
CA ILE A 273 -2.52 8.09 -21.08
C ILE A 273 -2.69 8.63 -22.49
N ASP A 274 -3.25 9.83 -22.59
CA ASP A 274 -3.43 10.52 -23.87
C ASP A 274 -2.06 10.90 -24.49
N GLN A 275 -1.95 10.85 -25.81
CA GLN A 275 -0.72 11.17 -26.56
C GLN A 275 -0.23 12.61 -26.34
N ARG A 276 -1.11 13.52 -25.96
CA ARG A 276 -0.74 14.92 -25.65
C ARG A 276 0.21 15.04 -24.44
N HIS A 277 0.26 14.02 -23.57
CA HIS A 277 1.13 13.98 -22.38
C HIS A 277 2.50 13.36 -22.67
N TYR A 278 2.76 12.92 -23.90
CA TYR A 278 4.06 12.34 -24.29
C TYR A 278 5.12 13.44 -24.48
N PRO A 279 6.41 13.17 -24.19
CA PRO A 279 7.00 11.84 -23.97
C PRO A 279 6.77 11.29 -22.55
N ILE A 280 6.53 9.98 -22.45
CA ILE A 280 6.38 9.24 -21.21
C ILE A 280 7.57 8.29 -21.03
N HIS A 281 8.12 8.24 -19.80
CA HIS A 281 9.10 7.24 -19.40
C HIS A 281 8.41 6.00 -18.83
N THR A 282 8.92 4.81 -19.13
CA THR A 282 8.42 3.56 -18.54
C THR A 282 9.58 2.81 -17.89
N PHE A 283 9.33 2.22 -16.72
CA PHE A 283 10.35 1.54 -15.93
C PHE A 283 9.94 0.11 -15.64
N SER A 284 10.82 -0.84 -15.95
CA SER A 284 10.70 -2.22 -15.48
C SER A 284 11.98 -2.64 -14.77
N PHE A 285 11.88 -3.59 -13.84
CA PHE A 285 13.02 -4.08 -13.11
C PHE A 285 13.02 -5.60 -13.02
N GLY A 286 14.15 -6.18 -12.68
CA GLY A 286 14.30 -7.62 -12.47
C GLY A 286 15.68 -8.14 -12.83
N ILE A 287 15.82 -9.46 -12.79
CA ILE A 287 17.01 -10.11 -13.32
C ILE A 287 17.01 -10.06 -14.87
N PRO A 288 18.18 -9.92 -15.50
CA PRO A 288 18.26 -9.86 -16.97
C PRO A 288 17.57 -11.04 -17.64
N GLY A 289 16.70 -10.73 -18.62
CA GLY A 289 15.96 -11.73 -19.40
C GLY A 289 14.73 -12.32 -18.70
N CYS A 290 14.26 -11.75 -17.58
CA CYS A 290 12.99 -12.13 -16.97
C CYS A 290 11.80 -11.83 -17.91
N ASP A 291 10.69 -12.55 -17.70
CA ASP A 291 9.51 -12.40 -18.56
C ASP A 291 8.86 -11.02 -18.42
N ASP A 292 8.83 -10.45 -17.21
CA ASP A 292 8.31 -9.11 -16.97
C ASP A 292 9.03 -8.04 -17.78
N ALA A 293 10.36 -8.03 -17.76
CA ALA A 293 11.15 -7.07 -18.54
C ALA A 293 10.98 -7.23 -20.07
N ARG A 294 10.85 -8.47 -20.54
CA ARG A 294 10.62 -8.74 -21.96
C ARG A 294 9.26 -8.21 -22.41
N LEU A 295 8.21 -8.48 -21.64
CA LEU A 295 6.84 -8.04 -21.95
C LEU A 295 6.69 -6.52 -21.80
N ALA A 296 7.27 -5.94 -20.75
CA ALA A 296 7.27 -4.50 -20.54
C ALA A 296 7.92 -3.75 -21.72
N ARG A 297 9.06 -4.24 -22.20
CA ARG A 297 9.74 -3.66 -23.38
C ARG A 297 8.87 -3.73 -24.64
N GLU A 298 8.15 -4.84 -24.87
CA GLU A 298 7.24 -4.98 -26.00
C GLU A 298 6.05 -4.01 -25.90
N VAL A 299 5.45 -3.85 -24.72
CA VAL A 299 4.38 -2.88 -24.47
C VAL A 299 4.87 -1.45 -24.70
N ALA A 300 6.03 -1.10 -24.13
CA ALA A 300 6.64 0.22 -24.26
C ALA A 300 6.93 0.59 -25.72
N ALA A 301 7.47 -0.35 -26.51
CA ALA A 301 7.75 -0.15 -27.93
C ALA A 301 6.47 0.11 -28.73
N ARG A 302 5.39 -0.61 -28.46
CA ARG A 302 4.09 -0.40 -29.14
C ARG A 302 3.43 0.93 -28.78
N GLN A 303 3.65 1.39 -27.54
CA GLN A 303 3.08 2.64 -27.04
C GLN A 303 3.97 3.86 -27.36
N GLY A 304 5.20 3.66 -27.81
CA GLY A 304 6.12 4.73 -28.18
C GLY A 304 6.72 5.47 -26.97
N THR A 305 6.95 4.76 -25.85
CA THR A 305 7.54 5.33 -24.64
C THR A 305 9.06 5.16 -24.58
N THR A 306 9.74 6.01 -23.82
CA THR A 306 11.14 5.82 -23.47
C THR A 306 11.25 4.79 -22.35
N HIS A 307 11.67 3.56 -22.70
CA HIS A 307 11.71 2.45 -21.75
C HIS A 307 13.06 2.28 -21.08
N HIS A 308 13.03 2.16 -19.74
CA HIS A 308 14.19 1.90 -18.88
C HIS A 308 14.03 0.51 -18.24
N PHE A 309 15.01 -0.37 -18.48
CA PHE A 309 15.13 -1.61 -17.73
C PHE A 309 16.19 -1.45 -16.63
N LEU A 310 15.79 -1.64 -15.38
CA LEU A 310 16.64 -1.50 -14.21
C LEU A 310 16.97 -2.89 -13.66
N GLU A 311 18.25 -3.24 -13.62
CA GLU A 311 18.69 -4.55 -13.15
C GLU A 311 18.60 -4.65 -11.63
N LEU A 312 17.87 -5.65 -11.15
CA LEU A 312 17.82 -5.96 -9.72
C LEU A 312 19.00 -6.87 -9.35
N LYS A 313 19.98 -6.30 -8.65
CA LYS A 313 21.18 -7.04 -8.21
C LYS A 313 20.83 -8.02 -7.10
N PRO A 314 21.36 -9.26 -7.15
CA PRO A 314 21.04 -10.30 -6.16
C PRO A 314 21.37 -9.94 -4.70
N ASP A 315 22.36 -9.07 -4.48
CA ASP A 315 22.86 -8.67 -3.16
C ASP A 315 22.25 -7.39 -2.62
N TYR A 316 21.27 -6.77 -3.32
CA TYR A 316 20.67 -5.51 -2.91
C TYR A 316 20.09 -5.55 -1.49
N LEU A 317 19.58 -6.68 -1.04
CA LEU A 317 19.05 -6.83 0.32
C LEU A 317 20.12 -6.63 1.39
N ARG A 318 21.37 -7.07 1.15
CA ARG A 318 22.47 -6.88 2.11
C ARG A 318 22.71 -5.40 2.44
N THR A 319 22.51 -4.51 1.46
CA THR A 319 22.76 -3.08 1.59
C THR A 319 21.54 -2.25 1.91
N LEU A 320 20.35 -2.68 1.48
CA LEU A 320 19.13 -1.85 1.53
C LEU A 320 18.02 -2.42 2.44
N ALA A 321 18.19 -3.61 3.02
CA ALA A 321 17.13 -4.20 3.86
C ALA A 321 16.87 -3.38 5.12
N GLU A 322 17.89 -2.88 5.81
CA GLU A 322 17.72 -2.02 6.99
C GLU A 322 17.00 -0.71 6.64
N GLU A 323 17.41 -0.06 5.54
CA GLU A 323 16.72 1.12 5.02
C GLU A 323 15.26 0.82 4.70
N GLY A 324 14.98 -0.26 3.98
CA GLY A 324 13.62 -0.67 3.63
C GLY A 324 12.76 -0.99 4.84
N VAL A 325 13.28 -1.69 5.82
CA VAL A 325 12.59 -2.01 7.08
C VAL A 325 12.31 -0.72 7.86
N LYS A 326 13.25 0.22 7.92
CA LYS A 326 13.03 1.53 8.51
C LYS A 326 11.91 2.27 7.78
N LEU A 327 11.97 2.39 6.46
CA LEU A 327 11.02 3.15 5.64
C LEU A 327 9.59 2.56 5.64
N THR A 328 9.43 1.27 5.88
CA THR A 328 8.13 0.58 5.96
C THR A 328 7.68 0.32 7.41
N ASN A 329 8.31 0.93 8.40
CA ASN A 329 8.03 0.66 9.83
C ASN A 329 8.11 -0.84 10.20
N GLY A 330 8.86 -1.63 9.43
CA GLY A 330 8.91 -3.09 9.55
C GLY A 330 7.67 -3.83 9.05
N LEU A 331 6.65 -3.13 8.55
CA LEU A 331 5.35 -3.71 8.20
C LEU A 331 5.29 -4.33 6.80
N LYS A 332 6.45 -4.40 6.11
CA LYS A 332 6.60 -5.10 4.84
C LYS A 332 7.82 -6.03 4.87
N SER A 333 7.63 -7.27 4.44
CA SER A 333 8.72 -8.25 4.36
C SER A 333 9.83 -7.78 3.40
N CYS A 334 11.10 -7.90 3.80
CA CYS A 334 12.24 -7.41 3.04
C CYS A 334 12.36 -8.06 1.64
N VAL A 335 11.87 -9.27 1.44
CA VAL A 335 11.81 -9.93 0.13
C VAL A 335 10.79 -9.30 -0.84
N HIS A 336 10.01 -8.32 -0.38
CA HIS A 336 9.08 -7.55 -1.20
C HIS A 336 9.48 -6.08 -1.36
N MET A 337 10.71 -5.71 -1.01
CA MET A 337 11.25 -4.35 -1.10
C MET A 337 12.12 -4.12 -2.34
N HIS A 338 11.92 -4.92 -3.39
CA HIS A 338 12.74 -4.93 -4.60
C HIS A 338 12.79 -3.56 -5.31
N VAL A 339 11.77 -2.71 -5.14
CA VAL A 339 11.77 -1.37 -5.73
C VAL A 339 12.93 -0.49 -5.22
N LEU A 340 13.42 -0.70 -3.99
CA LEU A 340 14.55 0.05 -3.46
C LEU A 340 15.82 -0.11 -4.28
N GLY A 341 16.03 -1.31 -4.85
CA GLY A 341 17.20 -1.58 -5.69
C GLY A 341 17.25 -0.78 -6.99
N THR A 342 16.16 -0.07 -7.33
CA THR A 342 16.02 0.64 -8.61
C THR A 342 15.42 2.05 -8.45
N LEU A 343 15.06 2.45 -7.22
CA LEU A 343 14.30 3.67 -6.96
C LEU A 343 15.10 4.94 -7.28
N ARG A 344 16.38 4.99 -6.95
CA ARG A 344 17.23 6.17 -7.20
C ARG A 344 17.34 6.47 -8.68
N GLU A 345 17.59 5.45 -9.52
CA GLU A 345 17.68 5.60 -10.98
C GLU A 345 16.34 6.06 -11.58
N THR A 346 15.22 5.60 -11.02
CA THR A 346 13.89 6.08 -11.42
C THR A 346 13.71 7.56 -11.07
N ALA A 347 14.07 7.96 -9.85
CA ALA A 347 13.91 9.33 -9.35
C ALA A 347 14.82 10.35 -10.05
N GLU A 348 15.97 9.93 -10.58
CA GLU A 348 16.85 10.77 -11.41
C GLU A 348 16.18 11.15 -12.75
N THR A 349 15.20 10.38 -13.19
CA THR A 349 14.54 10.57 -14.49
C THR A 349 13.18 11.26 -14.36
N VAL A 350 12.39 10.94 -13.30
CA VAL A 350 11.00 11.43 -13.17
C VAL A 350 10.69 11.89 -11.74
N ASN A 351 9.81 12.88 -11.63
CA ASN A 351 9.29 13.36 -10.35
C ASN A 351 7.94 12.71 -9.98
N VAL A 352 7.21 12.20 -10.97
CA VAL A 352 5.89 11.59 -10.81
C VAL A 352 5.91 10.20 -11.42
N LEU A 353 5.49 9.21 -10.64
CA LEU A 353 5.43 7.81 -11.05
C LEU A 353 4.01 7.27 -10.92
N TYR A 354 3.45 6.83 -12.06
CA TYR A 354 2.20 6.10 -12.08
C TYR A 354 2.44 4.62 -11.86
N THR A 355 1.60 4.01 -11.05
CA THR A 355 1.67 2.57 -10.80
C THR A 355 0.32 1.91 -11.08
N GLY A 356 0.36 0.66 -11.56
CA GLY A 356 -0.81 -0.21 -11.69
C GLY A 356 -1.19 -0.90 -10.38
N SER A 357 -0.63 -0.48 -9.26
CA SER A 357 -0.89 -1.11 -7.96
C SER A 357 -2.37 -1.08 -7.61
N LEU A 358 -2.83 -2.12 -6.90
CA LEU A 358 -4.19 -2.27 -6.41
C LEU A 358 -5.26 -2.59 -7.48
N GLY A 359 -4.89 -2.67 -8.78
CA GLY A 359 -5.82 -2.95 -9.86
C GLY A 359 -6.49 -4.33 -9.71
N ASP A 360 -5.70 -5.39 -9.54
CA ASP A 360 -6.19 -6.77 -9.47
C ASP A 360 -7.28 -6.96 -8.38
N SER A 361 -7.19 -6.24 -7.25
CA SER A 361 -8.13 -6.39 -6.13
C SER A 361 -9.49 -5.82 -6.42
N ILE A 362 -9.56 -4.58 -6.95
CA ILE A 362 -10.83 -3.92 -7.23
C ILE A 362 -11.46 -4.45 -8.54
N MET A 363 -10.64 -4.97 -9.47
CA MET A 363 -11.11 -5.50 -10.75
C MET A 363 -11.59 -6.96 -10.69
N GLY A 364 -11.49 -7.61 -9.52
CA GLY A 364 -11.99 -8.99 -9.33
C GLY A 364 -11.03 -10.11 -9.71
N GLY A 365 -9.75 -9.80 -9.94
CA GLY A 365 -8.71 -10.77 -10.31
C GLY A 365 -8.45 -11.86 -9.28
N HIS A 366 -8.96 -11.65 -8.10
CA HIS A 366 -8.86 -12.60 -7.00
C HIS A 366 -10.17 -13.36 -6.71
N ILE A 367 -11.28 -13.08 -7.40
CA ILE A 367 -12.51 -13.84 -7.25
C ILE A 367 -12.27 -15.25 -7.81
N GLN A 368 -12.38 -16.25 -6.96
CA GLN A 368 -12.29 -17.65 -7.37
C GLN A 368 -13.69 -18.22 -7.59
N ARG A 369 -13.81 -19.25 -8.43
CA ARG A 369 -15.09 -19.82 -8.86
C ARG A 369 -15.99 -20.28 -7.71
N ASP A 370 -15.40 -20.81 -6.64
CA ASP A 370 -16.13 -21.26 -5.46
C ASP A 370 -16.72 -20.08 -4.64
N LEU A 371 -16.15 -18.87 -4.76
CA LEU A 371 -16.68 -17.66 -4.12
C LEU A 371 -17.90 -17.06 -4.84
N LEU A 372 -18.21 -17.51 -6.04
CA LEU A 372 -19.47 -17.15 -6.70
C LEU A 372 -20.69 -17.78 -6.02
N ALA A 373 -20.49 -18.85 -5.24
CA ALA A 373 -21.50 -19.39 -4.33
C ALA A 373 -21.51 -18.64 -3.00
N VAL A 374 -22.68 -18.53 -2.39
CA VAL A 374 -22.82 -17.94 -1.04
C VAL A 374 -22.45 -18.99 0.01
N HIS A 375 -21.50 -18.67 0.85
CA HIS A 375 -21.06 -19.52 1.96
C HIS A 375 -21.53 -18.96 3.30
N LYS A 376 -21.84 -19.85 4.26
CA LYS A 376 -22.06 -19.43 5.65
C LYS A 376 -20.79 -18.79 6.21
N PRO A 377 -20.88 -17.71 7.03
CA PRO A 377 -19.71 -16.97 7.52
C PRO A 377 -18.58 -17.83 8.11
N PRO A 378 -18.83 -18.84 8.99
CA PRO A 378 -17.75 -19.66 9.53
C PRO A 378 -17.06 -20.56 8.49
N VAL A 379 -17.77 -20.97 7.44
CA VAL A 379 -17.20 -21.76 6.33
C VAL A 379 -16.33 -20.88 5.47
N LEU A 380 -16.83 -19.68 5.13
CA LEU A 380 -16.10 -18.69 4.36
C LEU A 380 -14.82 -18.27 5.08
N ALA A 381 -14.91 -17.96 6.38
CA ALA A 381 -13.74 -17.55 7.19
C ALA A 381 -12.65 -18.63 7.17
N ARG A 382 -12.95 -19.89 7.44
CA ARG A 382 -11.98 -20.99 7.40
C ARG A 382 -11.37 -21.20 6.00
N MET A 383 -12.20 -21.11 4.96
CA MET A 383 -11.77 -21.27 3.58
C MET A 383 -10.80 -20.16 3.17
N LEU A 384 -11.11 -18.91 3.49
CA LEU A 384 -10.26 -17.76 3.18
C LEU A 384 -9.01 -17.73 4.06
N PHE A 385 -9.14 -18.00 5.36
CA PHE A 385 -7.99 -18.06 6.26
C PHE A 385 -6.92 -19.02 5.75
N LYS A 386 -7.30 -20.22 5.33
CA LYS A 386 -6.35 -21.19 4.74
C LYS A 386 -5.64 -20.67 3.48
N ARG A 387 -6.24 -19.72 2.75
CA ARG A 387 -5.62 -19.12 1.55
C ARG A 387 -4.66 -17.98 1.88
N TYR A 388 -4.99 -17.19 2.91
CA TYR A 388 -4.19 -16.05 3.32
C TYR A 388 -3.06 -16.41 4.27
N ASN A 389 -3.27 -17.42 5.14
CA ASN A 389 -2.29 -17.91 6.10
C ASN A 389 -1.21 -18.76 5.40
N GLY A 390 -0.32 -18.09 4.66
CA GLY A 390 0.60 -18.75 3.74
C GLY A 390 2.09 -18.50 4.00
N CYS A 391 2.47 -17.70 5.01
CA CYS A 391 3.88 -17.53 5.39
C CYS A 391 4.23 -18.57 6.46
N PHE A 392 3.80 -18.39 7.69
CA PHE A 392 3.82 -19.43 8.72
C PHE A 392 2.38 -19.85 9.01
N GLU A 393 2.02 -21.09 8.66
CA GLU A 393 0.70 -21.63 8.96
C GLU A 393 0.46 -21.66 10.48
N GLU A 394 -0.76 -21.38 10.94
CA GLU A 394 -1.09 -21.27 12.38
C GLU A 394 -0.71 -22.52 13.16
N GLU A 395 -0.76 -23.69 12.54
CA GLU A 395 -0.33 -24.97 13.13
C GLU A 395 1.18 -25.00 13.45
N SER A 396 1.98 -24.20 12.76
CA SER A 396 3.42 -24.08 13.01
C SER A 396 3.75 -23.13 14.17
N HIS A 397 2.82 -22.28 14.60
CA HIS A 397 3.05 -21.27 15.63
C HIS A 397 3.52 -21.85 16.97
N SER A 398 3.02 -23.02 17.36
CA SER A 398 3.44 -23.71 18.59
C SER A 398 4.90 -24.15 18.59
N ARG A 399 5.50 -24.31 17.39
CA ARG A 399 6.93 -24.65 17.22
C ARG A 399 7.78 -23.42 16.96
N LEU A 400 7.20 -22.39 16.33
CA LEU A 400 7.91 -21.15 15.99
C LEU A 400 8.06 -20.23 17.20
N PHE A 401 6.97 -19.98 17.92
CA PHE A 401 6.97 -19.03 19.03
C PHE A 401 7.47 -19.65 20.34
N SER A 402 8.06 -18.83 21.20
CA SER A 402 8.31 -19.22 22.60
C SER A 402 7.00 -19.62 23.29
N ALA A 403 7.07 -20.40 24.36
CA ALA A 403 5.88 -20.85 25.09
C ALA A 403 5.03 -19.69 25.61
N ASP A 404 5.69 -18.64 26.11
CA ASP A 404 5.02 -17.45 26.66
C ASP A 404 4.28 -16.68 25.55
N LEU A 405 4.94 -16.41 24.43
CA LEU A 405 4.31 -15.72 23.31
C LEU A 405 3.18 -16.56 22.70
N TYR A 406 3.43 -17.87 22.47
CA TYR A 406 2.38 -18.75 21.94
C TYR A 406 1.13 -18.79 22.79
N SER A 407 1.28 -18.77 24.13
CA SER A 407 0.13 -18.74 25.05
C SER A 407 -0.77 -17.50 24.83
N GLN A 408 -0.18 -16.37 24.43
CA GLN A 408 -0.89 -15.10 24.21
C GLN A 408 -1.53 -15.00 22.82
N VAL A 409 -0.95 -15.67 21.78
CA VAL A 409 -1.42 -15.52 20.39
C VAL A 409 -2.17 -16.73 19.85
N ARG A 410 -2.27 -17.82 20.63
CA ARG A 410 -2.95 -19.05 20.21
C ARG A 410 -4.40 -18.81 19.81
N GLY A 411 -4.74 -19.07 18.55
CA GLY A 411 -6.08 -18.90 17.99
C GLY A 411 -6.49 -17.44 17.76
N VAL A 412 -5.68 -16.45 18.19
CA VAL A 412 -6.00 -15.03 18.09
C VAL A 412 -5.93 -14.58 16.63
N VAL A 413 -4.97 -15.07 15.85
CA VAL A 413 -4.80 -14.71 14.43
C VAL A 413 -6.04 -15.08 13.62
N PHE A 414 -6.61 -16.28 13.82
CA PHE A 414 -7.86 -16.68 13.17
C PHE A 414 -9.07 -15.84 13.63
N GLN A 415 -9.12 -15.47 14.92
CA GLN A 415 -10.18 -14.62 15.46
C GLN A 415 -10.13 -13.21 14.84
N GLU A 416 -8.95 -12.59 14.80
CA GLU A 416 -8.76 -11.27 14.21
C GLU A 416 -9.03 -11.26 12.69
N PHE A 417 -8.61 -12.31 11.98
CA PHE A 417 -8.96 -12.51 10.57
C PHE A 417 -10.48 -12.59 10.37
N THR A 418 -11.18 -13.36 11.22
CA THR A 418 -12.63 -13.50 11.15
C THR A 418 -13.32 -12.18 11.43
N ARG A 419 -12.85 -11.43 12.44
CA ARG A 419 -13.36 -10.09 12.77
C ARG A 419 -13.20 -9.15 11.58
N ALA A 420 -12.02 -9.10 10.96
CA ALA A 420 -11.75 -8.26 9.79
C ALA A 420 -12.62 -8.64 8.58
N LEU A 421 -12.94 -9.93 8.40
CA LEU A 421 -13.85 -10.38 7.36
C LEU A 421 -15.31 -10.00 7.64
N ASP A 422 -15.71 -9.99 8.92
CA ASP A 422 -17.08 -9.66 9.35
C ASP A 422 -17.34 -8.14 9.38
N GLU A 423 -16.33 -7.27 9.21
CA GLU A 423 -16.52 -5.84 8.96
C GLU A 423 -17.33 -5.58 7.68
N SER A 424 -17.27 -6.49 6.72
CA SER A 424 -18.02 -6.38 5.47
C SER A 424 -19.52 -6.58 5.67
N ARG A 425 -20.32 -5.61 5.23
CA ARG A 425 -21.79 -5.69 5.19
C ARG A 425 -22.34 -6.47 4.00
N ALA A 426 -21.49 -6.87 3.05
CA ALA A 426 -21.90 -7.64 1.88
C ALA A 426 -22.47 -9.01 2.27
N SER A 427 -23.42 -9.51 1.50
CA SER A 427 -24.00 -10.85 1.66
C SER A 427 -23.31 -11.91 0.81
N LEU A 428 -22.80 -11.51 -0.37
CA LEU A 428 -22.13 -12.41 -1.31
C LEU A 428 -20.69 -12.69 -0.86
N SER A 429 -20.28 -13.95 -0.92
CA SER A 429 -18.94 -14.40 -0.49
C SER A 429 -17.82 -13.72 -1.27
N ALA A 430 -18.00 -13.49 -2.56
CA ALA A 430 -17.05 -12.76 -3.41
C ALA A 430 -16.85 -11.33 -2.92
N ASN A 431 -17.94 -10.61 -2.64
CA ASN A 431 -17.89 -9.22 -2.17
C ASN A 431 -17.30 -9.11 -0.77
N LYS A 432 -17.63 -10.03 0.16
CA LYS A 432 -16.98 -10.09 1.49
C LYS A 432 -15.48 -10.27 1.37
N ARG A 433 -15.05 -11.18 0.50
CA ARG A 433 -13.63 -11.44 0.27
C ARG A 433 -12.94 -10.21 -0.32
N GLU A 434 -13.55 -9.52 -1.30
CA GLU A 434 -12.94 -8.32 -1.89
C GLU A 434 -12.88 -7.17 -0.89
N HIS A 435 -13.93 -6.94 -0.09
CA HIS A 435 -13.89 -5.98 1.01
C HIS A 435 -12.70 -6.24 1.93
N TYR A 436 -12.53 -7.50 2.38
CA TYR A 436 -11.37 -7.88 3.19
C TYR A 436 -10.05 -7.59 2.46
N SER A 437 -9.94 -7.95 1.18
CA SER A 437 -8.71 -7.72 0.41
C SER A 437 -8.35 -6.24 0.34
N ILE A 438 -9.31 -5.38 0.00
CA ILE A 438 -9.09 -3.94 -0.13
C ILE A 438 -8.70 -3.32 1.23
N ARG A 439 -9.44 -3.65 2.30
CA ARG A 439 -9.23 -3.08 3.63
C ARG A 439 -7.96 -3.57 4.32
N GLN A 440 -7.59 -4.83 4.12
CA GLN A 440 -6.49 -5.47 4.83
C GLN A 440 -5.28 -5.69 3.90
N ASN A 441 -5.41 -6.56 2.91
CA ASN A 441 -4.28 -6.95 2.07
C ASN A 441 -3.71 -5.77 1.27
N ASP A 442 -4.55 -5.02 0.56
CA ASP A 442 -4.09 -3.92 -0.30
C ASP A 442 -3.48 -2.80 0.52
N ARG A 443 -4.21 -2.39 1.55
CA ARG A 443 -3.79 -1.29 2.40
C ARG A 443 -2.56 -1.62 3.22
N ARG A 444 -2.51 -2.82 3.82
CA ARG A 444 -1.49 -3.20 4.80
C ARG A 444 -0.27 -3.88 4.20
N TRP A 445 -0.37 -4.38 2.97
CA TRP A 445 0.72 -5.07 2.28
C TRP A 445 1.19 -4.34 1.02
N ILE A 446 0.25 -3.93 0.13
CA ILE A 446 0.63 -3.30 -1.15
C ILE A 446 1.01 -1.84 -0.94
N LEU A 447 0.19 -1.05 -0.21
CA LEU A 447 0.48 0.38 0.03
C LEU A 447 1.77 0.60 0.82
N GLU A 448 2.14 -0.29 1.73
CA GLU A 448 3.44 -0.21 2.41
C GLU A 448 4.62 -0.28 1.41
N GLY A 449 4.47 -1.01 0.30
CA GLY A 449 5.44 -0.99 -0.80
C GLY A 449 5.46 0.34 -1.57
N GLN A 450 4.32 1.03 -1.68
CA GLN A 450 4.25 2.34 -2.31
C GLN A 450 4.92 3.44 -1.46
N ASN A 451 4.96 3.27 -0.14
CA ASN A 451 5.67 4.18 0.75
C ASN A 451 7.17 4.24 0.43
N LEU A 452 7.78 3.15 -0.05
CA LEU A 452 9.15 3.16 -0.52
C LEU A 452 9.34 4.10 -1.72
N LEU A 453 8.43 4.06 -2.70
CA LEU A 453 8.48 4.95 -3.87
C LEU A 453 8.29 6.41 -3.47
N ARG A 454 7.39 6.69 -2.53
CA ARG A 454 7.08 8.04 -2.04
C ARG A 454 8.26 8.72 -1.34
N THR A 455 9.33 8.00 -1.03
CA THR A 455 10.55 8.61 -0.49
C THR A 455 11.31 9.44 -1.53
N GLN A 456 11.07 9.24 -2.82
CA GLN A 456 11.83 9.90 -3.89
C GLN A 456 10.93 10.57 -4.94
N VAL A 457 9.71 10.06 -5.16
CA VAL A 457 8.80 10.52 -6.21
C VAL A 457 7.36 10.65 -5.71
N VAL A 458 6.57 11.46 -6.39
CA VAL A 458 5.11 11.46 -6.21
C VAL A 458 4.53 10.21 -6.86
N VAL A 459 3.76 9.42 -6.09
CA VAL A 459 3.16 8.18 -6.58
C VAL A 459 1.67 8.39 -6.85
N ARG A 460 1.22 8.13 -8.07
CA ARG A 460 -0.17 8.20 -8.49
C ARG A 460 -0.73 6.83 -8.84
N ILE A 461 -1.89 6.51 -8.26
CA ILE A 461 -2.55 5.19 -8.36
C ILE A 461 -3.95 5.37 -8.97
N PRO A 462 -4.10 5.31 -10.31
CA PRO A 462 -5.40 5.56 -10.96
C PRO A 462 -6.50 4.58 -10.59
N PHE A 463 -6.18 3.33 -10.25
CA PHE A 463 -7.17 2.33 -9.84
C PHE A 463 -7.93 2.70 -8.55
N TYR A 464 -7.36 3.59 -7.72
CA TYR A 464 -8.01 4.11 -6.52
C TYR A 464 -8.55 5.53 -6.77
N ASP A 465 -9.24 5.67 -7.87
CA ASP A 465 -10.09 6.82 -8.17
C ASP A 465 -11.49 6.59 -7.58
N ASN A 466 -12.08 7.63 -6.96
CA ASN A 466 -13.36 7.49 -6.27
C ASN A 466 -14.47 6.97 -7.20
N ASP A 467 -14.61 7.56 -8.40
CA ASP A 467 -15.68 7.20 -9.33
C ASP A 467 -15.49 5.80 -9.90
N LEU A 468 -14.24 5.43 -10.21
CA LEU A 468 -13.91 4.09 -10.70
C LEU A 468 -14.18 3.03 -9.62
N VAL A 469 -13.78 3.29 -8.36
CA VAL A 469 -14.03 2.37 -7.24
C VAL A 469 -15.52 2.25 -6.98
N ASP A 470 -16.25 3.38 -6.86
CA ASP A 470 -17.69 3.38 -6.61
C ASP A 470 -18.45 2.61 -7.72
N PHE A 471 -18.04 2.76 -8.99
CA PHE A 471 -18.58 1.96 -10.09
C PHE A 471 -18.30 0.47 -9.91
N MET A 472 -17.05 0.08 -9.60
CA MET A 472 -16.68 -1.33 -9.45
C MET A 472 -17.44 -2.01 -8.31
N LEU A 473 -17.82 -1.28 -7.26
CA LEU A 473 -18.66 -1.80 -6.17
C LEU A 473 -20.11 -2.11 -6.61
N THR A 474 -20.54 -1.60 -7.76
CA THR A 474 -21.87 -1.90 -8.36
C THR A 474 -21.82 -3.04 -9.38
N VAL A 475 -20.64 -3.50 -9.78
CA VAL A 475 -20.50 -4.55 -10.82
C VAL A 475 -20.75 -5.92 -10.24
N PRO A 476 -21.61 -6.78 -10.86
CA PRO A 476 -21.86 -8.14 -10.40
C PRO A 476 -20.58 -8.99 -10.32
N PRO A 477 -20.41 -9.84 -9.27
CA PRO A 477 -19.22 -10.70 -9.14
C PRO A 477 -18.97 -11.60 -10.35
N GLY A 478 -20.02 -12.02 -11.06
CA GLY A 478 -19.90 -12.84 -12.27
C GLY A 478 -19.16 -12.12 -13.42
N LEU A 479 -19.36 -10.80 -13.56
CA LEU A 479 -18.66 -9.98 -14.54
C LEU A 479 -17.22 -9.63 -14.09
N ARG A 480 -16.98 -9.57 -12.77
CA ARG A 480 -15.64 -9.33 -12.22
C ARG A 480 -14.79 -10.60 -12.17
N PHE A 481 -15.41 -11.78 -12.13
CA PHE A 481 -14.72 -13.07 -12.03
C PHE A 481 -13.59 -13.21 -13.07
N ASP A 482 -12.39 -13.58 -12.61
CA ASP A 482 -11.20 -13.77 -13.44
C ASP A 482 -10.84 -12.53 -14.30
N ASN A 483 -11.11 -11.33 -13.77
CA ASN A 483 -10.89 -10.05 -14.46
C ASN A 483 -11.71 -9.90 -15.76
N HIS A 484 -12.84 -10.60 -15.93
CA HIS A 484 -13.52 -10.67 -17.22
C HIS A 484 -13.87 -9.29 -17.76
N LEU A 485 -14.64 -8.48 -17.02
CA LEU A 485 -15.01 -7.11 -17.41
C LEU A 485 -13.77 -6.25 -17.72
N TYR A 486 -12.78 -6.32 -16.85
CA TYR A 486 -11.53 -5.59 -16.98
C TYR A 486 -10.79 -5.93 -18.29
N ILE A 487 -10.68 -7.24 -18.60
CA ILE A 487 -10.05 -7.71 -19.84
C ILE A 487 -10.82 -7.23 -21.05
N GLN A 488 -12.17 -7.29 -21.06
CA GLN A 488 -12.98 -6.80 -22.18
C GLN A 488 -12.81 -5.29 -22.38
N GLY A 489 -12.86 -4.51 -21.29
CA GLY A 489 -12.60 -3.08 -21.34
C GLY A 489 -11.20 -2.72 -21.85
N PHE A 490 -10.18 -3.47 -21.41
CA PHE A 490 -8.82 -3.26 -21.90
C PHE A 490 -8.68 -3.61 -23.41
N ILE A 491 -9.30 -4.70 -23.86
CA ILE A 491 -9.30 -5.07 -25.31
C ILE A 491 -9.96 -3.98 -26.13
N GLN A 492 -11.09 -3.44 -25.67
CA GLN A 492 -11.79 -2.34 -26.35
C GLN A 492 -10.94 -1.07 -26.41
N ALA A 493 -10.31 -0.69 -25.28
CA ALA A 493 -9.56 0.55 -25.17
C ALA A 493 -8.19 0.51 -25.86
N ALA A 494 -7.52 -0.64 -25.87
CA ALA A 494 -6.13 -0.79 -26.34
C ALA A 494 -5.90 -2.12 -27.09
N PRO A 495 -6.57 -2.34 -28.23
CA PRO A 495 -6.52 -3.62 -28.96
C PRO A 495 -5.11 -4.03 -29.39
N GLU A 496 -4.23 -3.08 -29.70
CA GLU A 496 -2.85 -3.39 -30.09
C GLU A 496 -2.01 -3.88 -28.89
N LEU A 497 -2.22 -3.33 -27.70
CA LEU A 497 -1.56 -3.80 -26.48
C LEU A 497 -2.14 -5.13 -25.98
N ALA A 498 -3.41 -5.41 -26.28
CA ALA A 498 -4.05 -6.68 -25.96
C ALA A 498 -3.46 -7.88 -26.74
N LYS A 499 -2.75 -7.61 -27.85
CA LYS A 499 -1.99 -8.62 -28.62
C LYS A 499 -0.67 -9.02 -27.97
N VAL A 500 -0.15 -8.21 -27.02
CA VAL A 500 1.04 -8.58 -26.24
C VAL A 500 0.67 -9.68 -25.24
N PRO A 501 1.45 -10.76 -25.13
CA PRO A 501 1.14 -11.83 -24.18
C PRO A 501 0.94 -11.31 -22.76
N TYR A 502 -0.07 -11.84 -22.05
CA TYR A 502 -0.33 -11.55 -20.65
C TYR A 502 0.54 -12.45 -19.78
N GLU A 503 1.23 -11.88 -18.81
CA GLU A 503 2.21 -12.57 -17.98
C GLU A 503 1.62 -13.79 -17.24
N LYS A 504 0.39 -13.70 -16.70
CA LYS A 504 -0.28 -14.82 -16.01
C LYS A 504 -0.55 -16.02 -16.93
N THR A 505 -0.86 -15.78 -18.18
CA THR A 505 -1.26 -16.83 -19.13
C THR A 505 -0.21 -17.18 -20.16
N GLY A 506 0.73 -16.25 -20.44
CA GLY A 506 1.67 -16.34 -21.56
C GLY A 506 1.01 -16.25 -22.93
N LEU A 507 -0.26 -15.83 -23.02
CA LEU A 507 -1.07 -15.72 -24.23
C LEU A 507 -1.58 -14.28 -24.38
N PRO A 508 -1.80 -13.79 -25.63
CA PRO A 508 -2.53 -12.55 -25.86
C PRO A 508 -3.93 -12.58 -25.23
N LEU A 509 -4.45 -11.41 -24.90
CA LEU A 509 -5.84 -11.28 -24.40
C LEU A 509 -6.85 -11.43 -25.55
N VAL A 510 -6.47 -11.00 -26.75
CA VAL A 510 -7.28 -11.21 -27.97
C VAL A 510 -7.06 -12.63 -28.47
N PRO A 511 -8.11 -13.44 -28.67
CA PRO A 511 -7.98 -14.80 -29.18
C PRO A 511 -7.36 -14.82 -30.58
N CYS A 512 -6.33 -15.65 -30.80
CA CYS A 512 -5.83 -15.94 -32.13
C CYS A 512 -5.83 -17.45 -32.39
N VAL A 513 -5.80 -17.86 -33.66
CA VAL A 513 -5.87 -19.29 -34.08
C VAL A 513 -4.74 -20.12 -33.45
N ARG A 514 -3.57 -19.52 -33.22
CA ARG A 514 -2.41 -20.14 -32.55
C ARG A 514 -2.68 -20.45 -31.11
N ASP A 515 -3.56 -19.68 -30.43
CA ASP A 515 -3.90 -19.85 -29.03
C ASP A 515 -4.79 -21.07 -28.79
N LEU A 516 -5.63 -21.45 -29.74
CA LEU A 516 -6.46 -22.66 -29.65
C LEU A 516 -5.58 -23.91 -29.48
N SER A 517 -4.46 -24.00 -30.21
CA SER A 517 -3.51 -25.12 -30.07
C SER A 517 -2.78 -25.10 -28.70
N ILE A 518 -2.46 -23.92 -28.17
CA ILE A 518 -1.77 -23.75 -26.89
C ILE A 518 -2.75 -24.03 -25.74
N ARG A 519 -4.00 -23.56 -25.83
CA ARG A 519 -5.06 -23.86 -24.84
C ARG A 519 -5.40 -25.36 -24.81
N ALA A 520 -5.56 -25.98 -25.95
CA ALA A 520 -5.77 -27.43 -26.06
C ALA A 520 -4.59 -28.21 -25.46
N ASN A 521 -3.36 -27.82 -25.74
CA ASN A 521 -2.16 -28.43 -25.19
C ASN A 521 -2.02 -28.24 -23.66
N ARG A 522 -2.45 -27.07 -23.11
CA ARG A 522 -2.55 -26.84 -21.66
C ARG A 522 -3.59 -27.76 -21.00
N GLN A 523 -4.75 -27.93 -21.63
CA GLN A 523 -5.81 -28.78 -21.11
C GLN A 523 -5.41 -30.26 -21.09
N VAL A 524 -4.77 -30.72 -22.15
CA VAL A 524 -4.18 -32.07 -22.24
C VAL A 524 -3.12 -32.28 -21.18
N ARG A 525 -2.25 -31.32 -20.93
CA ARG A 525 -1.22 -31.40 -19.87
C ARG A 525 -1.79 -31.39 -18.47
N TRP A 526 -2.83 -30.62 -18.20
CA TRP A 526 -3.53 -30.65 -16.93
C TRP A 526 -4.07 -32.06 -16.64
N TRP A 527 -4.69 -32.69 -17.65
CA TRP A 527 -5.14 -34.09 -17.59
C TRP A 527 -4.00 -35.07 -17.35
N LEU A 528 -2.89 -34.91 -18.04
CA LEU A 528 -1.71 -35.78 -17.90
C LEU A 528 -1.07 -35.64 -16.52
N ARG A 529 -0.97 -34.42 -15.97
CA ARG A 529 -0.50 -34.22 -14.59
C ARG A 529 -1.43 -34.86 -13.57
N ARG A 530 -2.72 -34.77 -13.77
CA ARG A 530 -3.72 -35.41 -12.90
C ARG A 530 -3.67 -36.93 -12.98
N ALA A 531 -3.21 -37.47 -14.08
CA ALA A 531 -2.93 -38.90 -14.29
C ALA A 531 -1.54 -39.35 -13.80
N GLY A 532 -0.77 -38.47 -13.10
CA GLY A 532 0.54 -38.80 -12.53
C GLY A 532 1.71 -38.78 -13.53
N LEU A 533 1.49 -38.36 -14.77
CA LEU A 533 2.52 -38.30 -15.79
C LEU A 533 3.31 -36.97 -15.70
N LYS A 534 4.63 -37.04 -15.50
CA LYS A 534 5.54 -35.87 -15.50
C LYS A 534 5.66 -35.35 -16.96
N CYS A 535 4.93 -34.29 -17.27
CA CYS A 535 5.09 -33.58 -18.54
C CYS A 535 6.26 -32.62 -18.49
N ILE A 536 7.09 -32.61 -19.51
CA ILE A 536 8.17 -31.64 -19.71
C ILE A 536 7.53 -30.25 -19.84
N SER A 537 7.94 -29.28 -19.00
CA SER A 537 7.48 -27.90 -19.07
C SER A 537 8.07 -27.24 -20.32
N LEU A 538 7.21 -26.73 -21.23
CA LEU A 538 7.66 -26.09 -22.48
C LEU A 538 8.09 -24.62 -22.31
N SER A 539 7.92 -24.04 -21.15
CA SER A 539 8.44 -22.72 -20.79
C SER A 539 8.49 -22.64 -19.28
N GLN A 540 9.68 -22.68 -18.70
CA GLN A 540 9.86 -22.22 -17.33
C GLN A 540 9.67 -20.70 -17.33
N LYS A 541 8.69 -20.20 -16.56
CA LYS A 541 8.54 -18.78 -16.28
C LYS A 541 9.86 -18.28 -15.69
N ARG A 542 10.41 -17.22 -16.26
CA ARG A 542 11.62 -16.56 -15.75
C ARG A 542 11.18 -15.46 -14.78
N PRO A 543 11.26 -15.69 -13.46
CA PRO A 543 10.82 -14.72 -12.48
C PRO A 543 11.71 -13.47 -12.52
N TYR A 544 11.19 -12.35 -12.01
CA TYR A 544 11.96 -11.10 -11.89
C TYR A 544 13.01 -11.14 -10.76
N ALA A 545 12.88 -12.06 -9.80
CA ALA A 545 13.78 -12.25 -8.66
C ALA A 545 13.84 -13.73 -8.25
N ASP A 546 14.98 -14.17 -7.75
CA ASP A 546 15.21 -15.54 -7.24
C ASP A 546 15.69 -15.49 -5.78
N TYR A 547 14.80 -15.08 -4.87
CA TYR A 547 15.16 -14.97 -3.45
C TYR A 547 15.61 -16.30 -2.83
N ASN A 548 15.02 -17.44 -3.25
CA ASN A 548 15.45 -18.74 -2.76
C ASN A 548 16.90 -19.03 -3.14
N GLY A 549 17.26 -18.83 -4.40
CA GLY A 549 18.64 -19.00 -4.88
C GLY A 549 19.59 -17.99 -4.26
N TRP A 550 19.19 -16.72 -4.18
CA TRP A 550 20.04 -15.66 -3.62
C TRP A 550 20.35 -15.89 -2.13
N MET A 551 19.37 -16.29 -1.31
CA MET A 551 19.57 -16.57 0.11
C MET A 551 20.46 -17.80 0.34
N ARG A 552 20.46 -18.79 -0.58
CA ARG A 552 21.35 -19.94 -0.53
C ARG A 552 22.79 -19.63 -0.98
N THR A 553 22.99 -18.53 -1.70
CA THR A 553 24.28 -18.16 -2.33
C THR A 553 24.80 -16.81 -1.83
N VAL A 554 24.56 -15.74 -2.57
CA VAL A 554 25.15 -14.41 -2.33
C VAL A 554 24.71 -13.76 -1.02
N LEU A 555 23.53 -14.11 -0.50
CA LEU A 555 22.98 -13.61 0.76
C LEU A 555 23.14 -14.55 1.94
N ARG A 556 23.74 -15.74 1.74
CA ARG A 556 23.82 -16.80 2.77
C ARG A 556 24.40 -16.29 4.08
N ASP A 557 25.61 -15.74 4.04
CA ASP A 557 26.31 -15.29 5.24
C ASP A 557 25.55 -14.16 5.95
N TRP A 558 24.85 -13.31 5.19
CA TRP A 558 24.02 -12.24 5.73
C TRP A 558 22.78 -12.80 6.44
N VAL A 559 22.07 -13.75 5.85
CA VAL A 559 20.89 -14.40 6.46
C VAL A 559 21.28 -15.16 7.73
N GLU A 560 22.33 -16.01 7.64
CA GLU A 560 22.83 -16.79 8.77
C GLU A 560 23.36 -15.85 9.88
N GLY A 561 24.10 -14.81 9.52
CA GLY A 561 24.66 -13.83 10.47
C GLY A 561 23.60 -13.01 11.23
N ILE A 562 22.40 -12.84 10.69
CA ILE A 562 21.31 -12.16 11.39
C ILE A 562 20.45 -13.16 12.17
N LEU A 563 19.95 -14.21 11.54
CA LEU A 563 18.97 -15.11 12.15
C LEU A 563 19.58 -16.10 13.15
N LEU A 564 20.84 -16.46 12.98
CA LEU A 564 21.55 -17.37 13.89
C LEU A 564 22.43 -16.64 14.93
N ASP A 565 22.45 -15.30 14.90
CA ASP A 565 23.10 -14.47 15.93
C ASP A 565 22.51 -14.78 17.32
N GLN A 566 23.39 -14.90 18.31
CA GLN A 566 22.97 -15.14 19.70
C GLN A 566 21.99 -14.08 20.20
N ARG A 567 22.14 -12.82 19.78
CA ARG A 567 21.23 -11.72 20.09
C ARG A 567 19.81 -12.03 19.58
N THR A 568 19.65 -12.46 18.33
CA THR A 568 18.37 -12.83 17.72
C THR A 568 17.73 -14.03 18.43
N LEU A 569 18.52 -15.08 18.66
CA LEU A 569 18.04 -16.32 19.26
C LEU A 569 17.67 -16.18 20.75
N SER A 570 18.26 -15.22 21.46
CA SER A 570 18.00 -14.99 22.90
C SER A 570 16.90 -14.00 23.21
N ARG A 571 16.25 -13.39 22.18
CA ARG A 571 15.19 -12.37 22.40
C ARG A 571 13.94 -12.90 23.10
N GLY A 572 13.67 -14.20 23.04
CA GLY A 572 12.51 -14.81 23.69
C GLY A 572 11.21 -14.80 22.86
N TYR A 573 11.25 -14.34 21.60
CA TYR A 573 10.07 -14.40 20.72
C TYR A 573 9.92 -15.79 20.08
N PHE A 574 11.02 -16.37 19.62
CA PHE A 574 11.03 -17.60 18.83
C PHE A 574 11.75 -18.74 19.55
N GLN A 575 11.39 -19.97 19.19
CA GLN A 575 12.14 -21.18 19.58
C GLN A 575 13.46 -21.21 18.80
N PRO A 576 14.64 -21.13 19.47
CA PRO A 576 15.92 -21.05 18.78
C PRO A 576 16.21 -22.26 17.87
N ASP A 577 15.80 -23.45 18.30
CA ASP A 577 16.04 -24.68 17.53
C ASP A 577 15.20 -24.74 16.26
N TYR A 578 13.96 -24.23 16.30
CA TYR A 578 13.12 -24.13 15.11
C TYR A 578 13.70 -23.15 14.09
N VAL A 579 14.22 -22.00 14.54
CA VAL A 579 14.86 -21.02 13.66
C VAL A 579 16.11 -21.61 13.01
N ARG A 580 16.97 -22.29 13.79
CA ARG A 580 18.18 -22.97 13.27
C ARG A 580 17.84 -24.03 12.23
N ASP A 581 16.82 -24.84 12.51
CA ASP A 581 16.37 -25.90 11.62
C ASP A 581 15.81 -25.34 10.30
N LEU A 582 14.96 -24.32 10.38
CA LEU A 582 14.38 -23.64 9.21
C LEU A 582 15.47 -23.05 8.30
N VAL A 583 16.43 -22.30 8.88
CA VAL A 583 17.57 -21.75 8.14
C VAL A 583 18.39 -22.89 7.53
N GLY A 584 18.72 -23.93 8.32
CA GLY A 584 19.49 -25.06 7.84
C GLY A 584 18.84 -25.82 6.68
N GLN A 585 17.55 -26.10 6.76
CA GLN A 585 16.78 -26.75 5.68
C GLN A 585 16.79 -25.93 4.41
N HIS A 586 16.59 -24.58 4.54
CA HIS A 586 16.65 -23.70 3.38
C HIS A 586 18.03 -23.72 2.72
N MET A 587 19.10 -23.60 3.51
CA MET A 587 20.49 -23.54 3.00
C MET A 587 20.95 -24.86 2.37
N ARG A 588 20.41 -26.03 2.81
CA ARG A 588 20.66 -27.34 2.18
C ARG A 588 19.78 -27.59 0.95
N GLY A 589 18.80 -26.71 0.65
CA GLY A 589 17.86 -26.89 -0.47
C GLY A 589 16.77 -27.94 -0.21
N GLU A 590 16.50 -28.29 1.05
CA GLU A 590 15.45 -29.22 1.47
C GLU A 590 14.06 -28.61 1.40
N GLY A 591 13.97 -27.27 1.33
CA GLY A 591 12.74 -26.52 1.15
C GLY A 591 12.99 -25.08 0.72
N ASP A 592 11.99 -24.44 0.12
CA ASP A 592 12.00 -23.05 -0.34
C ASP A 592 11.36 -22.13 0.71
N TYR A 593 12.16 -21.59 1.63
CA TYR A 593 11.70 -20.81 2.79
C TYR A 593 12.07 -19.31 2.73
N ALA A 594 12.41 -18.77 1.55
CA ALA A 594 12.79 -17.36 1.43
C ALA A 594 11.73 -16.39 1.98
N ARG A 595 10.45 -16.73 1.84
CA ARG A 595 9.33 -15.95 2.38
C ARG A 595 9.34 -15.91 3.91
N GLN A 596 9.49 -17.07 4.56
CA GLN A 596 9.56 -17.20 6.01
C GLN A 596 10.81 -16.51 6.56
N LEU A 597 11.97 -16.76 5.95
CA LEU A 597 13.23 -16.12 6.33
C LEU A 597 13.14 -14.60 6.16
N GLY A 598 12.52 -14.11 5.08
CA GLY A 598 12.29 -12.69 4.84
C GLY A 598 11.45 -12.04 5.93
N ALA A 599 10.40 -12.72 6.40
CA ALA A 599 9.56 -12.22 7.48
C ALA A 599 10.32 -12.16 8.82
N LEU A 600 11.08 -13.21 9.16
CA LEU A 600 11.94 -13.25 10.36
C LEU A 600 13.04 -12.18 10.31
N LEU A 601 13.72 -12.04 9.18
CA LEU A 601 14.73 -11.00 8.95
C LEU A 601 14.15 -9.61 9.16
N THR A 602 12.96 -9.36 8.60
CA THR A 602 12.28 -8.07 8.71
C THR A 602 12.00 -7.71 10.16
N PHE A 603 11.43 -8.65 10.93
CA PHE A 603 11.14 -8.40 12.34
C PHE A 603 12.43 -8.20 13.16
N GLU A 604 13.48 -9.00 12.93
CA GLU A 604 14.75 -8.83 13.65
C GLU A 604 15.42 -7.51 13.30
N LEU A 605 15.45 -7.11 12.03
CA LEU A 605 16.00 -5.81 11.61
C LEU A 605 15.19 -4.66 12.18
N TRP A 606 13.84 -4.74 12.18
CA TRP A 606 12.99 -3.76 12.81
C TRP A 606 13.29 -3.63 14.31
N HIS A 607 13.44 -4.76 15.01
CA HIS A 607 13.76 -4.76 16.43
C HIS A 607 15.12 -4.10 16.69
N ARG A 608 16.14 -4.40 15.87
CA ARG A 608 17.47 -3.78 15.98
C ARG A 608 17.40 -2.28 15.79
N LEU A 609 16.64 -1.80 14.80
CA LEU A 609 16.56 -0.38 14.44
C LEU A 609 15.73 0.44 15.43
N PHE A 610 14.58 -0.08 15.85
CA PHE A 610 13.61 0.69 16.64
C PHE A 610 13.73 0.45 18.14
N LEU A 611 14.04 -0.76 18.59
CA LEU A 611 14.04 -1.09 20.01
C LEU A 611 15.44 -1.11 20.63
N ASP A 612 16.44 -1.62 19.91
CA ASP A 612 17.79 -1.77 20.46
C ASP A 612 18.61 -0.48 20.33
N GLN A 613 18.54 0.21 19.18
CA GLN A 613 19.37 1.39 18.92
C GLN A 613 18.73 2.68 19.45
N ARG A 614 17.42 2.67 19.75
CA ARG A 614 16.61 3.86 20.06
C ARG A 614 16.98 5.00 19.13
N LEU A 615 16.42 4.98 17.94
CA LEU A 615 16.67 5.94 16.84
C LEU A 615 16.70 7.38 17.32
#